data_924bfb9eeaf7eb264e18858c62d76cff
#
_entry.id   924bfb9eeaf7eb264e18858c62d76cff
#
_cell.length_a   1.000
_cell.length_b   1.000
_cell.length_c   1.000
_cell.angle_alpha   90.00
_cell.angle_beta   90.00
_cell.angle_gamma   90.00
#
_symmetry.space_group_name_H-M   'P 1'
#
loop_
_entity.id
_entity.type
_entity.pdbx_description
1 polymer ?
#
loop_
_entity_poly.entity_id
_entity_poly.type
_entity_poly.pdbx_seq_one_letter_code
_entity_poly.pdbx_strand_id
1 'polypeptide(L)'
;MIALTGATGQLGHYILQDLLNTVPASQIVAIVRNPAKAQALSQQGVVVRQADYSDEAALTAALQGVDKLLLISSSEVGQRAVQHRNVINAAKAAGVKFIAYTSLLHADTSPLGLAAEHIETEQMLADSGIAYALLRNGWYTENYLASAPPALEHGVFIGAAGEGKIASATRADYAAAAVRVIASEGHEGKIYELAGDNAWTLSDLAAELSKQSGKNVVYQNLSEADFAAALKSVGLPAGLADMLADSDVGASKGGLFDDSRTLSTLIGRPTTSLAESVKGIL
;
A
#
# COMPACT_ATOMS: atom_id res chain seq x y z
N MET A 1 -3.63 -22.14 7.72
CA MET A 1 -3.76 -20.80 8.34
C MET A 1 -3.30 -19.72 7.35
N ILE A 2 -3.84 -18.50 7.48
CA ILE A 2 -3.43 -17.33 6.69
C ILE A 2 -2.64 -16.40 7.61
N ALA A 3 -1.42 -16.06 7.23
CA ALA A 3 -0.62 -15.06 7.93
C ALA A 3 -0.54 -13.75 7.15
N LEU A 4 -0.38 -12.64 7.85
CA LEU A 4 0.01 -11.37 7.25
C LEU A 4 1.11 -10.70 8.04
N THR A 5 2.07 -10.14 7.32
CA THR A 5 3.09 -9.25 7.86
C THR A 5 2.57 -7.81 7.85
N GLY A 6 3.21 -6.90 8.58
CA GLY A 6 2.75 -5.50 8.62
C GLY A 6 1.33 -5.33 9.21
N ALA A 7 0.87 -6.28 10.01
CA ALA A 7 -0.49 -6.37 10.53
C ALA A 7 -0.94 -5.15 11.35
N THR A 8 -0.03 -4.45 12.00
CA THR A 8 -0.30 -3.23 12.78
C THR A 8 -0.12 -1.93 11.98
N GLY A 9 0.21 -2.05 10.69
CA GLY A 9 0.31 -0.91 9.77
C GLY A 9 -1.07 -0.45 9.27
N GLN A 10 -1.09 0.69 8.57
CA GLN A 10 -2.35 1.28 8.08
C GLN A 10 -3.10 0.33 7.12
N LEU A 11 -2.44 -0.26 6.13
CA LEU A 11 -3.06 -1.21 5.22
C LEU A 11 -3.43 -2.51 5.93
N GLY A 12 -2.53 -3.02 6.79
CA GLY A 12 -2.76 -4.25 7.56
C GLY A 12 -3.99 -4.19 8.45
N HIS A 13 -4.28 -3.02 9.01
CA HIS A 13 -5.49 -2.79 9.80
C HIS A 13 -6.78 -3.05 8.99
N TYR A 14 -6.91 -2.46 7.80
CA TYR A 14 -8.07 -2.69 6.94
C TYR A 14 -8.16 -4.13 6.46
N ILE A 15 -7.02 -4.74 6.11
CA ILE A 15 -6.98 -6.15 5.70
C ILE A 15 -7.48 -7.06 6.82
N LEU A 16 -7.05 -6.84 8.06
CA LEU A 16 -7.50 -7.64 9.21
C LEU A 16 -9.00 -7.47 9.48
N GLN A 17 -9.51 -6.25 9.40
CA GLN A 17 -10.95 -6.00 9.56
C GLN A 17 -11.77 -6.79 8.52
N ASP A 18 -11.38 -6.75 7.26
CA ASP A 18 -12.08 -7.47 6.21
C ASP A 18 -11.88 -8.98 6.29
N LEU A 19 -10.67 -9.43 6.64
CA LEU A 19 -10.36 -10.85 6.75
C LEU A 19 -11.16 -11.53 7.88
N LEU A 20 -11.36 -10.83 8.99
CA LEU A 20 -12.17 -11.30 10.13
C LEU A 20 -13.66 -11.49 9.78
N ASN A 21 -14.16 -10.85 8.72
CA ASN A 21 -15.52 -11.07 8.22
C ASN A 21 -15.67 -12.38 7.43
N THR A 22 -14.56 -12.96 6.95
CA THR A 22 -14.58 -14.08 6.01
C THR A 22 -13.84 -15.32 6.53
N VAL A 23 -12.88 -15.13 7.42
CA VAL A 23 -12.01 -16.18 7.95
C VAL A 23 -12.11 -16.21 9.48
N PRO A 24 -12.28 -17.39 10.11
CA PRO A 24 -12.27 -17.50 11.57
C PRO A 24 -10.99 -16.91 12.17
N ALA A 25 -11.10 -16.09 13.20
CA ALA A 25 -9.96 -15.40 13.82
C ALA A 25 -8.81 -16.35 14.21
N SER A 26 -9.13 -17.56 14.67
CA SER A 26 -8.16 -18.61 15.02
C SER A 26 -7.35 -19.15 13.83
N GLN A 27 -7.78 -18.87 12.60
CA GLN A 27 -7.08 -19.22 11.36
C GLN A 27 -6.23 -18.08 10.81
N ILE A 28 -6.24 -16.91 11.47
CA ILE A 28 -5.48 -15.71 11.08
C ILE A 28 -4.27 -15.56 11.99
N VAL A 29 -3.10 -15.37 11.40
CA VAL A 29 -1.82 -15.08 12.10
C VAL A 29 -1.38 -13.66 11.76
N ALA A 30 -1.36 -12.78 12.75
CA ALA A 30 -0.79 -11.45 12.64
C ALA A 30 0.68 -11.47 13.06
N ILE A 31 1.60 -11.26 12.10
CA ILE A 31 3.03 -11.16 12.38
C ILE A 31 3.36 -9.68 12.64
N VAL A 32 3.89 -9.40 13.83
CA VAL A 32 4.10 -8.03 14.32
C VAL A 32 5.46 -7.89 14.99
N ARG A 33 6.08 -6.70 14.86
CA ARG A 33 7.32 -6.38 15.57
C ARG A 33 7.10 -6.16 17.06
N ASN A 34 5.98 -5.53 17.41
CA ASN A 34 5.62 -5.22 18.79
C ASN A 34 4.23 -5.79 19.13
N PRO A 35 4.15 -6.91 19.86
CA PRO A 35 2.89 -7.53 20.25
C PRO A 35 1.97 -6.64 21.09
N ALA A 36 2.52 -5.69 21.84
CA ALA A 36 1.70 -4.76 22.64
C ALA A 36 0.76 -3.91 21.78
N LYS A 37 1.17 -3.59 20.53
CA LYS A 37 0.32 -2.88 19.57
C LYS A 37 -0.77 -3.76 18.94
N ALA A 38 -0.73 -5.07 19.14
CA ALA A 38 -1.66 -6.05 18.58
C ALA A 38 -2.57 -6.67 19.64
N GLN A 39 -2.63 -6.12 20.87
CA GLN A 39 -3.43 -6.65 21.96
C GLN A 39 -4.92 -6.77 21.59
N ALA A 40 -5.47 -5.79 20.90
CA ALA A 40 -6.85 -5.81 20.43
C ALA A 40 -7.13 -6.96 19.45
N LEU A 41 -6.15 -7.33 18.61
CA LEU A 41 -6.25 -8.49 17.71
C LEU A 41 -6.28 -9.81 18.47
N SER A 42 -5.43 -9.94 19.50
CA SER A 42 -5.45 -11.12 20.37
C SER A 42 -6.79 -11.28 21.09
N GLN A 43 -7.39 -10.19 21.56
CA GLN A 43 -8.71 -10.20 22.20
C GLN A 43 -9.83 -10.63 21.24
N GLN A 44 -9.65 -10.42 19.94
CA GLN A 44 -10.57 -10.90 18.90
C GLN A 44 -10.31 -12.37 18.50
N GLY A 45 -9.33 -13.01 19.09
CA GLY A 45 -8.97 -14.40 18.82
C GLY A 45 -7.97 -14.61 17.66
N VAL A 46 -7.39 -13.53 17.12
CA VAL A 46 -6.31 -13.60 16.13
C VAL A 46 -5.04 -14.11 16.79
N VAL A 47 -4.34 -15.02 16.14
CA VAL A 47 -3.05 -15.53 16.61
C VAL A 47 -1.97 -14.48 16.34
N VAL A 48 -1.43 -13.86 17.39
CA VAL A 48 -0.36 -12.87 17.27
C VAL A 48 0.98 -13.55 17.46
N ARG A 49 1.90 -13.38 16.52
CA ARG A 49 3.28 -13.88 16.57
C ARG A 49 4.26 -12.76 16.35
N GLN A 50 5.33 -12.74 17.15
CA GLN A 50 6.36 -11.70 17.06
C GLN A 50 7.45 -12.10 16.08
N ALA A 51 7.72 -11.25 15.10
CA ALA A 51 8.91 -11.30 14.26
C ALA A 51 9.17 -9.93 13.62
N ASP A 52 10.45 -9.61 13.41
CA ASP A 52 10.90 -8.47 12.62
C ASP A 52 11.36 -8.96 11.24
N TYR A 53 11.20 -8.13 10.20
CA TYR A 53 11.67 -8.47 8.86
C TYR A 53 13.19 -8.68 8.76
N SER A 54 13.95 -8.17 9.72
CA SER A 54 15.40 -8.35 9.81
C SER A 54 15.83 -9.68 10.46
N ASP A 55 14.88 -10.44 11.06
CA ASP A 55 15.15 -11.69 11.79
C ASP A 55 14.50 -12.88 11.06
N GLU A 56 15.26 -13.51 10.16
CA GLU A 56 14.79 -14.65 9.38
C GLU A 56 14.43 -15.87 10.26
N ALA A 57 15.15 -16.07 11.38
CA ALA A 57 14.85 -17.17 12.28
C ALA A 57 13.52 -16.98 13.02
N ALA A 58 13.27 -15.77 13.54
CA ALA A 58 11.99 -15.42 14.16
C ALA A 58 10.84 -15.49 13.14
N LEU A 59 11.05 -15.04 11.90
CA LEU A 59 10.07 -15.15 10.82
C LEU A 59 9.75 -16.61 10.50
N THR A 60 10.77 -17.48 10.42
CA THR A 60 10.58 -18.91 10.17
C THR A 60 9.73 -19.56 11.27
N ALA A 61 10.02 -19.24 12.53
CA ALA A 61 9.22 -19.72 13.67
C ALA A 61 7.78 -19.16 13.64
N ALA A 62 7.65 -17.87 13.30
CA ALA A 62 6.34 -17.22 13.22
C ALA A 62 5.46 -17.77 12.07
N LEU A 63 6.05 -18.34 11.02
CA LEU A 63 5.36 -18.88 9.87
C LEU A 63 5.06 -20.39 9.97
N GLN A 64 5.42 -21.07 11.07
CA GLN A 64 5.10 -22.48 11.25
C GLN A 64 3.58 -22.74 11.21
N GLY A 65 3.15 -23.72 10.38
CA GLY A 65 1.74 -24.07 10.19
C GLY A 65 0.92 -23.08 9.37
N VAL A 66 1.57 -22.11 8.71
CA VAL A 66 0.94 -21.16 7.79
C VAL A 66 0.92 -21.73 6.38
N ASP A 67 -0.24 -21.73 5.73
CA ASP A 67 -0.40 -22.18 4.35
C ASP A 67 -0.26 -21.03 3.36
N LYS A 68 -0.85 -19.87 3.68
CA LYS A 68 -0.87 -18.69 2.82
C LYS A 68 -0.33 -17.46 3.59
N LEU A 69 0.54 -16.70 2.94
CA LEU A 69 1.13 -15.49 3.49
C LEU A 69 0.76 -14.27 2.65
N LEU A 70 0.23 -13.23 3.27
CA LEU A 70 0.16 -11.91 2.69
C LEU A 70 1.39 -11.10 3.14
N LEU A 71 2.32 -10.93 2.23
CA LEU A 71 3.51 -10.09 2.42
C LEU A 71 3.15 -8.63 2.10
N ILE A 72 2.87 -7.85 3.12
CA ILE A 72 2.73 -6.40 2.99
C ILE A 72 4.13 -5.79 2.90
N SER A 73 4.38 -5.01 1.86
CA SER A 73 5.70 -4.42 1.63
C SER A 73 6.16 -3.54 2.80
N SER A 74 7.44 -3.66 3.14
CA SER A 74 8.07 -2.82 4.16
C SER A 74 8.04 -1.34 3.76
N SER A 75 7.87 -0.46 4.74
CA SER A 75 7.96 0.99 4.56
C SER A 75 9.41 1.53 4.64
N GLU A 76 10.38 0.66 4.94
CA GLU A 76 11.78 1.05 5.10
C GLU A 76 12.51 1.03 3.75
N VAL A 77 12.35 2.11 2.99
CA VAL A 77 13.01 2.29 1.68
C VAL A 77 14.54 2.16 1.84
N GLY A 78 15.18 1.41 0.95
CA GLY A 78 16.60 1.07 1.02
C GLY A 78 16.91 -0.19 1.84
N GLN A 79 15.98 -0.69 2.66
CA GLN A 79 16.10 -1.95 3.39
C GLN A 79 15.09 -3.00 2.91
N ARG A 80 14.12 -2.58 2.12
CA ARG A 80 12.98 -3.40 1.69
C ARG A 80 13.41 -4.70 1.02
N ALA A 81 14.36 -4.67 0.10
CA ALA A 81 14.81 -5.85 -0.62
C ALA A 81 15.40 -6.92 0.32
N VAL A 82 16.25 -6.53 1.26
CA VAL A 82 16.83 -7.44 2.26
C VAL A 82 15.76 -8.01 3.19
N GLN A 83 14.86 -7.15 3.67
CA GLN A 83 13.77 -7.53 4.54
C GLN A 83 12.81 -8.51 3.87
N HIS A 84 12.43 -8.25 2.63
CA HIS A 84 11.54 -9.15 1.88
C HIS A 84 12.22 -10.49 1.56
N ARG A 85 13.53 -10.50 1.29
CA ARG A 85 14.30 -11.73 1.10
C ARG A 85 14.22 -12.61 2.34
N ASN A 86 14.40 -12.04 3.53
CA ASN A 86 14.25 -12.78 4.79
C ASN A 86 12.88 -13.39 4.96
N VAL A 87 11.82 -12.64 4.63
CA VAL A 87 10.44 -13.15 4.72
C VAL A 87 10.20 -14.30 3.73
N ILE A 88 10.68 -14.16 2.49
CA ILE A 88 10.51 -15.19 1.44
C ILE A 88 11.28 -16.47 1.80
N ASN A 89 12.53 -16.33 2.29
CA ASN A 89 13.32 -17.46 2.77
C ASN A 89 12.65 -18.17 3.94
N ALA A 90 12.18 -17.41 4.93
CA ALA A 90 11.46 -17.93 6.07
C ALA A 90 10.16 -18.65 5.66
N ALA A 91 9.41 -18.08 4.72
CA ALA A 91 8.20 -18.70 4.18
C ALA A 91 8.51 -20.04 3.50
N LYS A 92 9.59 -20.10 2.72
CA LYS A 92 10.07 -21.33 2.09
C LYS A 92 10.46 -22.38 3.13
N ALA A 93 11.24 -21.98 4.13
CA ALA A 93 11.67 -22.86 5.21
C ALA A 93 10.50 -23.39 6.06
N ALA A 94 9.46 -22.58 6.28
CA ALA A 94 8.26 -22.96 7.01
C ALA A 94 7.24 -23.77 6.19
N GLY A 95 7.44 -23.93 4.87
CA GLY A 95 6.56 -24.69 3.99
C GLY A 95 5.28 -23.96 3.60
N VAL A 96 5.30 -22.62 3.57
CA VAL A 96 4.20 -21.79 3.04
C VAL A 96 3.96 -22.13 1.57
N LYS A 97 2.70 -22.29 1.19
CA LYS A 97 2.32 -22.77 -0.14
C LYS A 97 2.01 -21.65 -1.12
N PHE A 98 1.59 -20.49 -0.62
CA PHE A 98 1.19 -19.36 -1.45
C PHE A 98 1.56 -18.02 -0.79
N ILE A 99 2.08 -17.08 -1.56
CA ILE A 99 2.39 -15.71 -1.12
C ILE A 99 1.66 -14.71 -2.01
N ALA A 100 0.79 -13.87 -1.43
CA ALA A 100 0.33 -12.65 -2.08
C ALA A 100 1.23 -11.49 -1.63
N TYR A 101 1.75 -10.70 -2.57
CA TYR A 101 2.67 -9.61 -2.27
C TYR A 101 2.12 -8.26 -2.73
N THR A 102 2.15 -7.25 -1.84
CA THR A 102 1.78 -5.88 -2.20
C THR A 102 2.96 -5.18 -2.88
N SER A 103 2.94 -5.20 -4.22
CA SER A 103 3.91 -4.56 -5.09
C SER A 103 3.46 -3.16 -5.52
N LEU A 104 4.04 -2.62 -6.57
CA LEU A 104 3.78 -1.29 -7.13
C LEU A 104 3.16 -1.40 -8.52
N LEU A 105 2.18 -0.55 -8.80
CA LEU A 105 1.53 -0.40 -10.11
C LEU A 105 2.58 -0.26 -11.22
N HIS A 106 2.44 -1.10 -12.27
CA HIS A 106 3.34 -1.12 -13.43
C HIS A 106 4.83 -1.19 -13.04
N ALA A 107 5.18 -1.97 -11.99
CA ALA A 107 6.53 -1.99 -11.42
C ALA A 107 7.64 -2.14 -12.46
N ASP A 108 7.40 -2.94 -13.51
CA ASP A 108 8.33 -3.22 -14.62
C ASP A 108 8.60 -2.03 -15.56
N THR A 109 7.72 -1.04 -15.59
CA THR A 109 7.81 0.15 -16.47
C THR A 109 7.65 1.46 -15.71
N SER A 110 7.44 1.41 -14.41
CA SER A 110 7.17 2.57 -13.57
C SER A 110 8.35 3.55 -13.55
N PRO A 111 8.09 4.85 -13.74
CA PRO A 111 9.13 5.89 -13.60
C PRO A 111 9.43 6.27 -12.14
N LEU A 112 8.74 5.67 -11.15
CA LEU A 112 8.94 5.94 -9.74
C LEU A 112 10.20 5.23 -9.21
N GLY A 113 11.02 5.92 -8.44
CA GLY A 113 12.22 5.35 -7.82
C GLY A 113 11.91 4.14 -6.90
N LEU A 114 10.70 4.08 -6.35
CA LEU A 114 10.23 2.95 -5.54
C LEU A 114 10.15 1.62 -6.31
N ALA A 115 10.06 1.63 -7.64
CA ALA A 115 9.85 0.44 -8.45
C ALA A 115 10.99 -0.58 -8.33
N ALA A 116 12.23 -0.12 -8.19
CA ALA A 116 13.41 -0.99 -8.18
C ALA A 116 13.35 -2.07 -7.09
N GLU A 117 13.04 -1.71 -5.84
CA GLU A 117 12.93 -2.68 -4.74
C GLU A 117 11.71 -3.61 -4.88
N HIS A 118 10.64 -3.13 -5.52
CA HIS A 118 9.47 -3.97 -5.82
C HIS A 118 9.80 -5.01 -6.89
N ILE A 119 10.46 -4.62 -7.98
CA ILE A 119 10.91 -5.56 -9.02
C ILE A 119 11.87 -6.61 -8.45
N GLU A 120 12.83 -6.19 -7.61
CA GLU A 120 13.74 -7.14 -6.96
C GLU A 120 12.96 -8.15 -6.11
N THR A 121 11.92 -7.73 -5.39
CA THR A 121 11.08 -8.62 -4.60
C THR A 121 10.23 -9.53 -5.49
N GLU A 122 9.66 -9.03 -6.58
CA GLU A 122 8.92 -9.85 -7.55
C GLU A 122 9.81 -10.96 -8.14
N GLN A 123 11.08 -10.63 -8.45
CA GLN A 123 12.05 -11.62 -8.92
C GLN A 123 12.38 -12.67 -7.85
N MET A 124 12.56 -12.26 -6.58
CA MET A 124 12.78 -13.19 -5.47
C MET A 124 11.60 -14.16 -5.30
N LEU A 125 10.37 -13.70 -5.47
CA LEU A 125 9.17 -14.53 -5.44
C LEU A 125 9.17 -15.53 -6.59
N ALA A 126 9.49 -15.09 -7.81
CA ALA A 126 9.57 -15.96 -8.98
C ALA A 126 10.61 -17.07 -8.79
N ASP A 127 11.75 -16.76 -8.18
CA ASP A 127 12.85 -17.70 -7.95
C ASP A 127 12.62 -18.59 -6.70
N SER A 128 11.66 -18.25 -5.85
CA SER A 128 11.43 -18.96 -4.57
C SER A 128 10.92 -20.39 -4.73
N GLY A 129 10.22 -20.67 -5.83
CA GLY A 129 9.48 -21.91 -6.03
C GLY A 129 8.16 -21.99 -5.25
N ILE A 130 7.75 -20.94 -4.53
CA ILE A 130 6.44 -20.84 -3.87
C ILE A 130 5.45 -20.25 -4.87
N ALA A 131 4.23 -20.76 -4.93
CA ALA A 131 3.17 -20.12 -5.72
C ALA A 131 2.90 -18.72 -5.19
N TYR A 132 2.71 -17.74 -6.08
CA TYR A 132 2.51 -16.35 -5.66
C TYR A 132 1.53 -15.60 -6.54
N ALA A 133 1.04 -14.47 -6.03
CA ALA A 133 0.34 -13.45 -6.79
C ALA A 133 0.91 -12.07 -6.46
N LEU A 134 0.95 -11.19 -7.47
CA LEU A 134 1.41 -9.83 -7.31
C LEU A 134 0.21 -8.88 -7.27
N LEU A 135 0.10 -8.12 -6.19
CA LEU A 135 -0.87 -7.04 -6.02
C LEU A 135 -0.11 -5.73 -6.27
N ARG A 136 -0.01 -5.32 -7.53
CA ARG A 136 0.65 -4.10 -7.93
C ARG A 136 -0.24 -2.90 -7.63
N ASN A 137 -0.22 -2.46 -6.37
CA ASN A 137 -1.02 -1.35 -5.88
C ASN A 137 -0.54 -0.02 -6.47
N GLY A 138 -1.47 0.79 -6.93
CA GLY A 138 -1.22 2.19 -7.24
C GLY A 138 -1.02 3.02 -5.97
N TRP A 139 -1.36 4.31 -6.05
CA TRP A 139 -1.14 5.21 -4.91
C TRP A 139 -2.35 5.23 -3.97
N TYR A 140 -2.09 5.43 -2.68
CA TYR A 140 -3.16 5.57 -1.68
C TYR A 140 -3.72 6.99 -1.71
N THR A 141 -5.03 7.14 -1.84
CA THR A 141 -5.71 8.44 -1.78
C THR A 141 -5.40 9.18 -0.48
N GLU A 142 -5.29 8.47 0.64
CA GLU A 142 -4.97 9.02 1.96
C GLU A 142 -3.59 9.70 2.02
N ASN A 143 -2.64 9.32 1.16
CA ASN A 143 -1.33 9.99 1.11
C ASN A 143 -1.47 11.45 0.67
N TYR A 144 -2.32 11.72 -0.32
CA TYR A 144 -2.62 13.09 -0.76
C TYR A 144 -3.51 13.83 0.25
N LEU A 145 -4.50 13.14 0.80
CA LEU A 145 -5.42 13.73 1.78
C LEU A 145 -4.73 14.14 3.09
N ALA A 146 -3.59 13.55 3.43
CA ALA A 146 -2.78 13.99 4.57
C ALA A 146 -2.33 15.46 4.46
N SER A 147 -2.24 15.99 3.24
CA SER A 147 -1.90 17.41 2.96
C SER A 147 -3.13 18.32 2.87
N ALA A 148 -4.35 17.79 3.02
CA ALA A 148 -5.56 18.59 2.94
C ALA A 148 -5.72 19.62 4.08
N PRO A 149 -5.43 19.30 5.37
CA PRO A 149 -5.55 20.27 6.44
C PRO A 149 -4.72 21.55 6.23
N PRO A 150 -3.41 21.50 5.96
CA PRO A 150 -2.64 22.71 5.68
C PRO A 150 -3.10 23.39 4.35
N ALA A 151 -3.53 22.64 3.35
CA ALA A 151 -4.07 23.24 2.14
C ALA A 151 -5.35 24.05 2.39
N LEU A 152 -6.23 23.57 3.25
CA LEU A 152 -7.45 24.27 3.68
C LEU A 152 -7.16 25.49 4.58
N GLU A 153 -6.05 25.47 5.30
CA GLU A 153 -5.62 26.59 6.15
C GLU A 153 -5.00 27.70 5.31
N HIS A 154 -4.13 27.33 4.35
CA HIS A 154 -3.34 28.31 3.59
C HIS A 154 -3.91 28.63 2.21
N GLY A 155 -4.95 27.92 1.75
CA GLY A 155 -5.56 28.12 0.44
C GLY A 155 -4.75 27.58 -0.74
N VAL A 156 -3.72 26.79 -0.48
CA VAL A 156 -2.81 26.25 -1.50
C VAL A 156 -2.51 24.78 -1.23
N PHE A 157 -2.71 23.94 -2.25
CA PHE A 157 -2.27 22.55 -2.27
C PHE A 157 -0.98 22.47 -3.11
N ILE A 158 0.16 22.13 -2.52
CA ILE A 158 1.44 22.02 -3.22
C ILE A 158 1.73 20.60 -3.64
N GLY A 159 2.44 20.41 -4.75
CA GLY A 159 2.90 19.13 -5.26
C GLY A 159 3.81 19.32 -6.47
N ALA A 160 4.28 18.23 -7.06
CA ALA A 160 5.17 18.23 -8.22
C ALA A 160 4.66 17.33 -9.36
N ALA A 161 3.36 16.98 -9.37
CA ALA A 161 2.79 16.08 -10.36
C ALA A 161 2.31 16.77 -11.65
N GLY A 162 2.39 18.09 -11.76
CA GLY A 162 1.91 18.83 -12.93
C GLY A 162 0.44 18.48 -13.24
N GLU A 163 0.18 18.13 -14.50
CA GLU A 163 -1.12 17.67 -14.99
C GLU A 163 -1.22 16.13 -15.02
N GLY A 164 -0.34 15.42 -14.31
CA GLY A 164 -0.32 13.96 -14.23
C GLY A 164 -1.63 13.41 -13.68
N LYS A 165 -2.15 12.39 -14.35
CA LYS A 165 -3.35 11.68 -13.90
C LYS A 165 -3.00 10.63 -12.87
N ILE A 166 -3.70 10.66 -11.76
CA ILE A 166 -3.50 9.78 -10.61
C ILE A 166 -4.75 8.93 -10.43
N ALA A 167 -4.65 7.63 -10.67
CA ALA A 167 -5.71 6.66 -10.45
C ALA A 167 -5.54 6.04 -9.06
N SER A 168 -5.57 6.86 -8.01
CA SER A 168 -5.46 6.38 -6.64
C SER A 168 -6.71 5.66 -6.17
N ALA A 169 -6.55 4.79 -5.19
CA ALA A 169 -7.65 4.18 -4.45
C ALA A 169 -7.38 4.26 -2.94
N THR A 170 -8.41 4.06 -2.15
CA THR A 170 -8.26 4.04 -0.68
C THR A 170 -7.57 2.77 -0.22
N ARG A 171 -6.93 2.82 0.95
CA ARG A 171 -6.39 1.62 1.59
C ARG A 171 -7.45 0.55 1.82
N ALA A 172 -8.69 0.94 2.07
CA ALA A 172 -9.81 0.02 2.20
C ALA A 172 -10.10 -0.73 0.90
N ASP A 173 -10.02 -0.08 -0.26
CA ASP A 173 -10.20 -0.73 -1.55
C ASP A 173 -9.08 -1.72 -1.86
N TYR A 174 -7.82 -1.35 -1.61
CA TYR A 174 -6.68 -2.26 -1.76
C TYR A 174 -6.72 -3.42 -0.76
N ALA A 175 -7.19 -3.17 0.46
CA ALA A 175 -7.37 -4.21 1.46
C ALA A 175 -8.40 -5.25 1.02
N ALA A 176 -9.53 -4.81 0.48
CA ALA A 176 -10.55 -5.71 -0.06
C ALA A 176 -10.00 -6.59 -1.18
N ALA A 177 -9.16 -6.04 -2.08
CA ALA A 177 -8.48 -6.82 -3.11
C ALA A 177 -7.51 -7.85 -2.51
N ALA A 178 -6.70 -7.44 -1.53
CA ALA A 178 -5.77 -8.34 -0.85
C ALA A 178 -6.49 -9.50 -0.15
N VAL A 179 -7.59 -9.20 0.54
CA VAL A 179 -8.43 -10.22 1.19
C VAL A 179 -9.03 -11.16 0.15
N ARG A 180 -9.55 -10.63 -0.97
CA ARG A 180 -10.09 -11.46 -2.04
C ARG A 180 -9.07 -12.46 -2.56
N VAL A 181 -7.82 -12.04 -2.76
CA VAL A 181 -6.75 -12.89 -3.27
C VAL A 181 -6.26 -13.90 -2.24
N ILE A 182 -6.07 -13.50 -0.98
CA ILE A 182 -5.51 -14.41 0.03
C ILE A 182 -6.54 -15.42 0.57
N ALA A 183 -7.82 -15.05 0.61
CA ALA A 183 -8.89 -15.86 1.16
C ALA A 183 -9.58 -16.79 0.14
N SER A 184 -9.27 -16.69 -1.14
CA SER A 184 -9.84 -17.54 -2.19
C SER A 184 -8.75 -18.28 -2.98
N GLU A 185 -9.14 -19.08 -3.98
CA GLU A 185 -8.27 -19.92 -4.80
C GLU A 185 -8.22 -19.38 -6.24
N GLY A 186 -7.24 -19.85 -7.02
CA GLY A 186 -7.11 -19.54 -8.45
C GLY A 186 -6.37 -18.24 -8.73
N HIS A 187 -5.55 -17.78 -7.80
CA HIS A 187 -4.76 -16.55 -7.90
C HIS A 187 -3.26 -16.80 -8.17
N GLU A 188 -2.84 -18.06 -8.20
CA GLU A 188 -1.45 -18.44 -8.45
C GLU A 188 -0.97 -17.96 -9.82
N GLY A 189 0.18 -17.31 -9.85
CA GLY A 189 0.79 -16.73 -11.05
C GLY A 189 0.08 -15.50 -11.59
N LYS A 190 -0.87 -14.92 -10.88
CA LYS A 190 -1.58 -13.70 -11.30
C LYS A 190 -0.82 -12.44 -10.91
N ILE A 191 -0.85 -11.50 -11.83
CA ILE A 191 -0.39 -10.12 -11.62
C ILE A 191 -1.62 -9.21 -11.75
N TYR A 192 -1.91 -8.45 -10.71
CA TYR A 192 -3.04 -7.53 -10.66
C TYR A 192 -2.52 -6.10 -10.63
N GLU A 193 -2.72 -5.37 -11.72
CA GLU A 193 -2.51 -3.92 -11.74
C GLU A 193 -3.72 -3.26 -11.08
N LEU A 194 -3.53 -2.70 -9.89
CA LEU A 194 -4.62 -2.24 -9.03
C LEU A 194 -4.59 -0.71 -8.91
N ALA A 195 -5.64 -0.07 -9.41
CA ALA A 195 -5.81 1.38 -9.39
C ALA A 195 -7.29 1.76 -9.24
N GLY A 196 -7.55 3.01 -8.88
CA GLY A 196 -8.90 3.55 -8.76
C GLY A 196 -9.58 3.71 -10.12
N ASP A 197 -10.90 3.59 -10.14
CA ASP A 197 -11.70 3.65 -11.37
C ASP A 197 -11.67 5.02 -12.06
N ASN A 198 -11.45 6.09 -11.30
CA ASN A 198 -11.45 7.46 -11.78
C ASN A 198 -10.12 8.12 -11.48
N ALA A 199 -9.35 8.41 -12.53
CA ALA A 199 -8.13 9.19 -12.40
C ALA A 199 -8.45 10.69 -12.26
N TRP A 200 -7.65 11.39 -11.48
CA TRP A 200 -7.76 12.81 -11.20
C TRP A 200 -6.38 13.46 -11.16
N THR A 201 -6.33 14.78 -11.29
CA THR A 201 -5.11 15.58 -11.16
C THR A 201 -5.06 16.27 -9.80
N LEU A 202 -3.89 16.80 -9.40
CA LEU A 202 -3.81 17.58 -8.16
C LEU A 202 -4.67 18.86 -8.23
N SER A 203 -4.91 19.40 -9.44
CA SER A 203 -5.87 20.48 -9.66
C SER A 203 -7.30 20.05 -9.36
N ASP A 204 -7.68 18.83 -9.76
CA ASP A 204 -9.00 18.27 -9.44
C ASP A 204 -9.18 18.07 -7.93
N LEU A 205 -8.16 17.60 -7.24
CA LEU A 205 -8.17 17.48 -5.78
C LEU A 205 -8.35 18.83 -5.09
N ALA A 206 -7.61 19.86 -5.52
CA ALA A 206 -7.75 21.22 -4.97
C ALA A 206 -9.16 21.79 -5.22
N ALA A 207 -9.72 21.54 -6.42
CA ALA A 207 -11.09 21.94 -6.76
C ALA A 207 -12.13 21.22 -5.89
N GLU A 208 -11.97 19.92 -5.65
CA GLU A 208 -12.90 19.15 -4.82
C GLU A 208 -12.80 19.57 -3.33
N LEU A 209 -11.59 19.84 -2.82
CA LEU A 209 -11.40 20.44 -1.49
C LEU A 209 -12.12 21.78 -1.37
N SER A 210 -11.98 22.66 -2.38
CA SER A 210 -12.64 23.96 -2.42
C SER A 210 -14.16 23.83 -2.40
N LYS A 211 -14.69 22.96 -3.26
CA LYS A 211 -16.13 22.72 -3.41
C LYS A 211 -16.79 22.23 -2.13
N GLN A 212 -16.16 21.27 -1.44
CA GLN A 212 -16.77 20.67 -0.25
C GLN A 212 -16.53 21.46 1.02
N SER A 213 -15.40 22.15 1.15
CA SER A 213 -15.08 22.95 2.34
C SER A 213 -15.66 24.37 2.29
N GLY A 214 -16.03 24.87 1.11
CA GLY A 214 -16.38 26.28 0.91
C GLY A 214 -15.19 27.24 0.98
N LYS A 215 -13.97 26.76 1.07
CA LYS A 215 -12.73 27.54 1.08
C LYS A 215 -12.11 27.54 -0.32
N ASN A 216 -11.38 28.60 -0.67
CA ASN A 216 -10.65 28.63 -1.92
C ASN A 216 -9.30 27.91 -1.74
N VAL A 217 -9.08 26.81 -2.42
CA VAL A 217 -7.83 26.06 -2.47
C VAL A 217 -7.39 25.94 -3.94
N VAL A 218 -6.17 26.34 -4.24
CA VAL A 218 -5.61 26.23 -5.58
C VAL A 218 -4.40 25.29 -5.58
N TYR A 219 -4.22 24.54 -6.66
CA TYR A 219 -3.01 23.73 -6.82
C TYR A 219 -1.85 24.61 -7.27
N GLN A 220 -0.71 24.46 -6.61
CA GLN A 220 0.55 25.06 -7.01
C GLN A 220 1.56 23.96 -7.34
N ASN A 221 1.90 23.86 -8.63
CA ASN A 221 2.93 22.94 -9.07
C ASN A 221 4.31 23.50 -8.75
N LEU A 222 5.14 22.71 -8.10
CA LEU A 222 6.52 23.03 -7.75
C LEU A 222 7.48 22.16 -8.56
N SER A 223 8.76 22.54 -8.57
CA SER A 223 9.82 21.63 -8.98
C SER A 223 9.97 20.50 -7.94
N GLU A 224 10.54 19.36 -8.34
CA GLU A 224 10.84 18.25 -7.42
C GLU A 224 11.64 18.74 -6.20
N ALA A 225 12.70 19.53 -6.44
CA ALA A 225 13.55 20.05 -5.38
C ALA A 225 12.81 20.99 -4.42
N ASP A 226 11.96 21.89 -4.95
CA ASP A 226 11.19 22.83 -4.13
C ASP A 226 10.12 22.11 -3.33
N PHE A 227 9.46 21.08 -3.92
CA PHE A 227 8.47 20.30 -3.21
C PHE A 227 9.12 19.47 -2.09
N ALA A 228 10.25 18.79 -2.34
CA ALA A 228 11.02 18.11 -1.32
C ALA A 228 11.47 19.05 -0.19
N ALA A 229 11.94 20.26 -0.54
CA ALA A 229 12.32 21.28 0.45
C ALA A 229 11.13 21.75 1.30
N ALA A 230 9.98 21.97 0.68
CA ALA A 230 8.75 22.34 1.39
C ALA A 230 8.34 21.25 2.38
N LEU A 231 8.34 19.97 1.98
CA LEU A 231 8.03 18.84 2.86
C LEU A 231 9.00 18.74 4.05
N LYS A 232 10.29 18.94 3.81
CA LYS A 232 11.32 18.96 4.88
C LYS A 232 11.09 20.12 5.85
N SER A 233 10.68 21.27 5.34
CA SER A 233 10.45 22.47 6.17
C SER A 233 9.30 22.30 7.17
N VAL A 234 8.33 21.45 6.85
CA VAL A 234 7.21 21.09 7.76
C VAL A 234 7.49 19.86 8.62
N GLY A 235 8.75 19.40 8.64
CA GLY A 235 9.23 18.37 9.56
C GLY A 235 9.21 16.93 9.05
N LEU A 236 8.97 16.71 7.76
CA LEU A 236 9.09 15.35 7.22
C LEU A 236 10.57 14.92 7.18
N PRO A 237 10.87 13.65 7.52
CA PRO A 237 12.22 13.10 7.33
C PRO A 237 12.69 13.25 5.89
N ALA A 238 13.97 13.58 5.68
CA ALA A 238 14.51 13.90 4.36
C ALA A 238 14.24 12.81 3.33
N GLY A 239 14.50 11.54 3.65
CA GLY A 239 14.26 10.43 2.73
C GLY A 239 12.78 10.25 2.34
N LEU A 240 11.86 10.53 3.27
CA LEU A 240 10.42 10.49 2.98
C LEU A 240 10.01 11.65 2.08
N ALA A 241 10.51 12.85 2.35
CA ALA A 241 10.23 14.03 1.54
C ALA A 241 10.74 13.86 0.09
N ASP A 242 11.97 13.37 -0.07
CA ASP A 242 12.57 13.12 -1.38
C ASP A 242 11.78 12.02 -2.15
N MET A 243 11.38 10.95 -1.48
CA MET A 243 10.58 9.88 -2.06
C MET A 243 9.19 10.36 -2.52
N LEU A 244 8.53 11.21 -1.74
CA LEU A 244 7.23 11.77 -2.11
C LEU A 244 7.35 12.71 -3.32
N ALA A 245 8.41 13.53 -3.38
CA ALA A 245 8.66 14.41 -4.50
C ALA A 245 8.98 13.63 -5.80
N ASP A 246 9.82 12.59 -5.72
CA ASP A 246 10.09 11.66 -6.83
C ASP A 246 8.79 11.00 -7.32
N SER A 247 7.93 10.57 -6.39
CA SER A 247 6.66 9.92 -6.73
C SER A 247 5.70 10.87 -7.45
N ASP A 248 5.64 12.14 -7.08
CA ASP A 248 4.85 13.15 -7.80
C ASP A 248 5.40 13.39 -9.21
N VAL A 249 6.72 13.47 -9.37
CA VAL A 249 7.34 13.54 -10.69
C VAL A 249 7.06 12.28 -11.51
N GLY A 250 7.08 11.11 -10.87
CA GLY A 250 6.65 9.86 -11.49
C GLY A 250 5.19 9.92 -11.96
N ALA A 251 4.30 10.49 -11.15
CA ALA A 251 2.90 10.72 -11.52
C ALA A 251 2.75 11.64 -12.73
N SER A 252 3.56 12.72 -12.82
CA SER A 252 3.58 13.62 -13.99
C SER A 252 3.93 12.90 -15.30
N LYS A 253 4.63 11.78 -15.20
CA LYS A 253 5.03 10.91 -16.33
C LYS A 253 4.07 9.74 -16.56
N GLY A 254 2.91 9.72 -15.89
CA GLY A 254 1.89 8.69 -16.04
C GLY A 254 2.10 7.44 -15.16
N GLY A 255 3.09 7.44 -14.26
CA GLY A 255 3.42 6.28 -13.43
C GLY A 255 2.34 5.87 -12.41
N LEU A 256 1.36 6.73 -12.17
CA LEU A 256 0.23 6.44 -11.27
C LEU A 256 -1.12 6.37 -12.01
N PHE A 257 -1.10 6.20 -13.33
CA PHE A 257 -2.30 6.06 -14.14
C PHE A 257 -2.51 4.62 -14.58
N ASP A 258 -3.72 4.13 -14.42
CA ASP A 258 -4.22 2.88 -15.00
C ASP A 258 -5.74 2.99 -15.13
N ASP A 259 -6.30 2.49 -16.22
CA ASP A 259 -7.73 2.50 -16.51
C ASP A 259 -8.31 1.10 -16.74
N SER A 260 -7.57 0.06 -16.35
CA SER A 260 -7.95 -1.35 -16.52
C SER A 260 -9.19 -1.76 -15.72
N ARG A 261 -9.52 -1.02 -14.65
CA ARG A 261 -10.58 -1.36 -13.68
C ARG A 261 -10.41 -2.73 -13.02
N THR A 262 -9.17 -3.22 -12.96
CA THR A 262 -8.88 -4.52 -12.34
C THR A 262 -9.26 -4.52 -10.87
N LEU A 263 -9.01 -3.42 -10.14
CA LEU A 263 -9.33 -3.32 -8.71
C LEU A 263 -10.85 -3.45 -8.47
N SER A 264 -11.68 -2.64 -9.12
CA SER A 264 -13.13 -2.69 -8.94
C SER A 264 -13.73 -4.02 -9.39
N THR A 265 -13.19 -4.62 -10.46
CA THR A 265 -13.57 -5.95 -10.91
C THR A 265 -13.26 -7.02 -9.86
N LEU A 266 -12.07 -6.97 -9.26
CA LEU A 266 -11.63 -7.94 -8.26
C LEU A 266 -12.44 -7.86 -6.96
N ILE A 267 -12.75 -6.64 -6.50
CA ILE A 267 -13.53 -6.41 -5.28
C ILE A 267 -15.05 -6.46 -5.48
N GLY A 268 -15.52 -6.49 -6.74
CA GLY A 268 -16.95 -6.61 -7.09
C GLY A 268 -17.79 -5.34 -6.83
N ARG A 269 -17.15 -4.19 -6.71
CA ARG A 269 -17.79 -2.88 -6.55
C ARG A 269 -16.91 -1.76 -7.12
N PRO A 270 -17.45 -0.57 -7.42
CA PRO A 270 -16.64 0.60 -7.74
C PRO A 270 -15.67 0.92 -6.61
N THR A 271 -14.51 1.48 -6.97
CA THR A 271 -13.57 2.02 -5.98
C THR A 271 -14.11 3.32 -5.39
N THR A 272 -13.70 3.62 -4.16
CA THR A 272 -14.08 4.86 -3.48
C THR A 272 -13.59 6.07 -4.28
N SER A 273 -14.52 6.97 -4.62
CA SER A 273 -14.21 8.16 -5.42
C SER A 273 -13.42 9.21 -4.63
N LEU A 274 -12.78 10.13 -5.35
CA LEU A 274 -12.11 11.29 -4.75
C LEU A 274 -13.10 12.11 -3.90
N ALA A 275 -14.32 12.33 -4.41
CA ALA A 275 -15.33 13.10 -3.71
C ALA A 275 -15.75 12.46 -2.38
N GLU A 276 -15.94 11.14 -2.36
CA GLU A 276 -16.23 10.39 -1.11
C GLU A 276 -15.06 10.46 -0.14
N SER A 277 -13.84 10.34 -0.64
CA SER A 277 -12.63 10.40 0.18
C SER A 277 -12.44 11.79 0.80
N VAL A 278 -12.65 12.86 0.04
CA VAL A 278 -12.60 14.25 0.53
C VAL A 278 -13.69 14.49 1.59
N LYS A 279 -14.92 14.01 1.34
CA LYS A 279 -16.03 14.11 2.30
C LYS A 279 -15.71 13.44 3.64
N GLY A 280 -14.95 12.35 3.60
CA GLY A 280 -14.59 11.59 4.80
C GLY A 280 -13.59 12.28 5.73
N ILE A 281 -12.92 13.36 5.29
CA ILE A 281 -11.91 14.10 6.06
C ILE A 281 -12.36 15.52 6.45
N LEU A 282 -13.47 16.01 5.94
CA LEU A 282 -14.08 17.31 6.26
C LEU A 282 -15.15 17.16 7.34
#